data_5656e0e0c755fb8e0f40b94bebd17663
#
_entry.id   5656e0e0c755fb8e0f40b94bebd17663
#
_cell.length_a   1.000
_cell.length_b   1.000
_cell.length_c   1.000
_cell.angle_alpha   90.00
_cell.angle_beta   90.00
_cell.angle_gamma   90.00
#
_symmetry.space_group_name_H-M   'P 1'
#
loop_
_entity.id
_entity.type
_entity.pdbx_description
1 polymer ?
#
loop_
_entity_poly.entity_id
_entity_poly.type
_entity_poly.pdbx_seq_one_letter_code
_entity_poly.pdbx_strand_id
1 'polypeptide(L)'
;MMFFLNFANKKIMKIVYFGTPEIASSQLEAIISAGYEVAAVVTVPDKPAGRGKKIQSSHVKETALKYGLPIMQPVSLKSPEFIEELSSLNADMFVVVAFRMLPEVVWSMPRLGTFNLHASLLPQYRGAAPINHAIINGEKETGLTTFLLDKEIDTGEIILQEKVVIEEKETAGTLHDKLMILGNKVVVDTIKMI
;
A
#
# COMPACT_ATOMS: atom_id res chain seq x y z
N MET A 1 -31.59 -19.72 31.88
CA MET A 1 -30.82 -18.46 32.07
C MET A 1 -29.92 -18.33 30.85
N MET A 2 -30.35 -17.54 29.88
CA MET A 2 -29.81 -17.46 28.51
C MET A 2 -28.78 -16.32 28.51
N PHE A 3 -27.49 -16.68 28.41
CA PHE A 3 -26.41 -15.69 28.27
C PHE A 3 -26.48 -15.10 26.86
N PHE A 4 -27.05 -13.90 26.72
CA PHE A 4 -26.86 -13.06 25.55
C PHE A 4 -25.41 -12.58 25.57
N LEU A 5 -24.55 -13.19 24.76
CA LEU A 5 -23.26 -12.65 24.39
C LEU A 5 -23.50 -11.34 23.65
N ASN A 6 -23.25 -10.23 24.32
CA ASN A 6 -23.17 -8.90 23.73
C ASN A 6 -22.00 -8.89 22.75
N PHE A 7 -22.26 -9.19 21.47
CA PHE A 7 -21.34 -8.78 20.40
C PHE A 7 -21.41 -7.26 20.32
N ALA A 8 -20.59 -6.59 21.15
CA ALA A 8 -20.32 -5.18 20.98
C ALA A 8 -19.99 -4.95 19.49
N ASN A 9 -20.71 -4.06 18.83
CA ASN A 9 -20.45 -3.59 17.47
C ASN A 9 -19.00 -3.07 17.38
N LYS A 10 -18.04 -3.97 17.14
CA LYS A 10 -16.68 -3.56 16.85
C LYS A 10 -16.77 -2.91 15.48
N LYS A 11 -16.74 -1.58 15.44
CA LYS A 11 -16.75 -0.82 14.18
C LYS A 11 -15.66 -1.42 13.27
N ILE A 12 -16.07 -1.99 12.15
CA ILE A 12 -15.11 -2.55 11.18
C ILE A 12 -14.30 -1.37 10.64
N MET A 13 -12.97 -1.47 10.73
CA MET A 13 -12.05 -0.46 10.24
C MET A 13 -12.16 -0.35 8.72
N LYS A 14 -12.46 0.84 8.21
CA LYS A 14 -12.54 1.15 6.78
C LYS A 14 -11.20 1.61 6.25
N ILE A 15 -10.71 0.95 5.22
CA ILE A 15 -9.42 1.24 4.58
C ILE A 15 -9.66 1.75 3.16
N VAL A 16 -8.94 2.82 2.75
CA VAL A 16 -8.73 3.12 1.33
C VAL A 16 -7.30 2.70 0.99
N TYR A 17 -7.18 1.94 -0.09
CA TYR A 17 -5.92 1.39 -0.56
C TYR A 17 -5.39 2.13 -1.78
N PHE A 18 -4.12 2.55 -1.75
CA PHE A 18 -3.43 3.23 -2.85
C PHE A 18 -2.30 2.35 -3.37
N GLY A 19 -2.33 2.00 -4.65
CA GLY A 19 -1.28 1.17 -5.23
C GLY A 19 -1.35 1.05 -6.75
N THR A 20 -0.29 0.51 -7.37
CA THR A 20 -0.24 0.37 -8.82
C THR A 20 0.32 -0.99 -9.28
N PRO A 21 1.56 -1.40 -8.94
CA PRO A 21 2.21 -2.59 -9.50
C PRO A 21 1.76 -3.89 -8.81
N GLU A 22 2.31 -5.00 -9.28
CA GLU A 22 2.02 -6.34 -8.80
C GLU A 22 2.26 -6.50 -7.28
N ILE A 23 3.35 -5.96 -6.77
CA ILE A 23 3.63 -6.00 -5.33
C ILE A 23 2.47 -5.37 -4.53
N ALA A 24 1.94 -4.23 -4.96
CA ALA A 24 0.80 -3.59 -4.31
C ALA A 24 -0.49 -4.42 -4.44
N SER A 25 -0.66 -5.13 -5.57
CA SER A 25 -1.79 -6.04 -5.77
C SER A 25 -1.78 -7.19 -4.76
N SER A 26 -0.61 -7.78 -4.49
CA SER A 26 -0.43 -8.85 -3.51
C SER A 26 -0.79 -8.39 -2.09
N GLN A 27 -0.34 -7.19 -1.65
CA GLN A 27 -0.70 -6.66 -0.33
C GLN A 27 -2.19 -6.31 -0.21
N LEU A 28 -2.82 -5.82 -1.29
CA LEU A 28 -4.27 -5.61 -1.31
C LEU A 28 -5.02 -6.92 -1.06
N GLU A 29 -4.64 -8.00 -1.75
CA GLU A 29 -5.22 -9.33 -1.52
C GLU A 29 -5.01 -9.83 -0.08
N ALA A 30 -3.85 -9.58 0.52
CA ALA A 30 -3.56 -9.94 1.90
C ALA A 30 -4.47 -9.19 2.90
N ILE A 31 -4.71 -7.88 2.69
CA ILE A 31 -5.62 -7.08 3.51
C ILE A 31 -7.06 -7.61 3.43
N ILE A 32 -7.55 -7.90 2.20
CA ILE A 32 -8.89 -8.45 1.97
C ILE A 32 -9.01 -9.82 2.64
N SER A 33 -8.03 -10.70 2.45
CA SER A 33 -8.00 -12.06 3.03
C SER A 33 -7.94 -12.06 4.55
N ALA A 34 -7.39 -11.01 5.16
CA ALA A 34 -7.38 -10.80 6.60
C ALA A 34 -8.73 -10.29 7.15
N GLY A 35 -9.71 -10.04 6.29
CA GLY A 35 -11.08 -9.64 6.66
C GLY A 35 -11.26 -8.15 6.93
N TYR A 36 -10.34 -7.29 6.47
CA TYR A 36 -10.52 -5.85 6.57
C TYR A 36 -11.46 -5.30 5.47
N GLU A 37 -12.23 -4.27 5.80
CA GLU A 37 -13.10 -3.59 4.85
C GLU A 37 -12.27 -2.61 4.00
N VAL A 38 -12.10 -2.91 2.70
CA VAL A 38 -11.52 -2.00 1.73
C VAL A 38 -12.65 -1.20 1.07
N ALA A 39 -12.83 0.04 1.50
CA ALA A 39 -13.91 0.92 1.03
C ALA A 39 -13.73 1.37 -0.42
N ALA A 40 -12.48 1.57 -0.84
CA ALA A 40 -12.13 1.88 -2.23
C ALA A 40 -10.64 1.60 -2.49
N VAL A 41 -10.32 1.46 -3.76
CA VAL A 41 -8.96 1.33 -4.28
C VAL A 41 -8.64 2.51 -5.18
N VAL A 42 -7.53 3.19 -4.91
CA VAL A 42 -7.03 4.31 -5.74
C VAL A 42 -5.82 3.84 -6.52
N THR A 43 -5.89 3.93 -7.84
CA THR A 43 -4.81 3.53 -8.73
C THR A 43 -4.63 4.52 -9.89
N VAL A 44 -3.60 4.30 -10.71
CA VAL A 44 -3.36 5.15 -11.87
C VAL A 44 -4.43 4.95 -12.95
N PRO A 45 -4.73 5.97 -13.76
CA PRO A 45 -5.57 5.80 -14.95
C PRO A 45 -5.00 4.76 -15.92
N ASP A 46 -5.87 4.04 -16.61
CA ASP A 46 -5.47 3.13 -17.67
C ASP A 46 -4.73 3.87 -18.77
N LYS A 47 -3.68 3.27 -19.30
CA LYS A 47 -2.85 3.89 -20.34
C LYS A 47 -2.63 2.92 -21.49
N PRO A 48 -2.56 3.41 -22.74
CA PRO A 48 -2.08 2.60 -23.85
C PRO A 48 -0.63 2.16 -23.59
N ALA A 49 -0.36 0.85 -23.62
CA ALA A 49 0.97 0.30 -23.41
C ALA A 49 1.34 -0.74 -24.48
N GLY A 50 2.64 -0.94 -24.67
CA GLY A 50 3.21 -1.94 -25.57
C GLY A 50 3.05 -1.63 -27.06
N ARG A 51 3.56 -2.57 -27.88
CA ARG A 51 3.40 -2.55 -29.33
C ARG A 51 1.93 -2.82 -29.67
N GLY A 52 1.24 -1.83 -30.24
CA GLY A 52 -0.19 -1.91 -30.57
C GLY A 52 -1.11 -1.11 -29.66
N LYS A 53 -0.58 -0.36 -28.69
CA LYS A 53 -1.32 0.60 -27.85
C LYS A 53 -2.61 0.02 -27.21
N LYS A 54 -2.59 -1.25 -26.81
CA LYS A 54 -3.69 -1.82 -26.04
C LYS A 54 -3.79 -1.11 -24.68
N ILE A 55 -5.01 -0.80 -24.26
CA ILE A 55 -5.25 -0.23 -22.94
C ILE A 55 -4.83 -1.27 -21.89
N GLN A 56 -3.92 -0.88 -21.00
CA GLN A 56 -3.44 -1.72 -19.91
C GLN A 56 -3.90 -1.13 -18.59
N SER A 57 -4.53 -1.98 -17.79
CA SER A 57 -4.89 -1.70 -16.39
C SER A 57 -3.70 -1.92 -15.47
N SER A 58 -3.72 -1.28 -14.30
CA SER A 58 -2.78 -1.62 -13.23
C SER A 58 -3.15 -2.97 -12.60
N HIS A 59 -2.17 -3.71 -12.04
CA HIS A 59 -2.42 -4.96 -11.32
C HIS A 59 -3.39 -4.74 -10.15
N VAL A 60 -3.29 -3.62 -9.46
CA VAL A 60 -4.20 -3.25 -8.37
C VAL A 60 -5.64 -3.06 -8.87
N LYS A 61 -5.85 -2.49 -10.07
CA LYS A 61 -7.19 -2.41 -10.67
C LYS A 61 -7.76 -3.79 -10.99
N GLU A 62 -6.95 -4.69 -11.53
CA GLU A 62 -7.37 -6.05 -11.85
C GLU A 62 -7.82 -6.80 -10.58
N THR A 63 -7.05 -6.65 -9.50
CA THR A 63 -7.42 -7.20 -8.19
C THR A 63 -8.71 -6.57 -7.67
N ALA A 64 -8.85 -5.24 -7.73
CA ALA A 64 -10.06 -4.57 -7.29
C ALA A 64 -11.30 -5.05 -8.03
N LEU A 65 -11.21 -5.25 -9.36
CA LEU A 65 -12.29 -5.83 -10.17
C LEU A 65 -12.62 -7.27 -9.75
N LYS A 66 -11.61 -8.10 -9.49
CA LYS A 66 -11.78 -9.49 -9.02
C LYS A 66 -12.58 -9.57 -7.72
N TYR A 67 -12.39 -8.62 -6.81
CA TYR A 67 -13.06 -8.56 -5.51
C TYR A 67 -14.28 -7.63 -5.48
N GLY A 68 -14.67 -7.03 -6.60
CA GLY A 68 -15.83 -6.14 -6.68
C GLY A 68 -15.68 -4.84 -5.88
N LEU A 69 -14.45 -4.35 -5.70
CA LEU A 69 -14.17 -3.14 -4.93
C LEU A 69 -14.38 -1.88 -5.77
N PRO A 70 -14.85 -0.77 -5.17
CA PRO A 70 -14.88 0.54 -5.83
C PRO A 70 -13.48 0.98 -6.25
N ILE A 71 -13.36 1.55 -7.47
CA ILE A 71 -12.07 1.95 -8.06
C ILE A 71 -12.11 3.44 -8.39
N MET A 72 -11.09 4.16 -7.91
CA MET A 72 -10.87 5.56 -8.22
C MET A 72 -9.57 5.70 -9.04
N GLN A 73 -9.63 6.35 -10.18
CA GLN A 73 -8.48 6.54 -11.09
C GLN A 73 -8.25 8.03 -11.39
N PRO A 74 -7.96 8.86 -10.37
CA PRO A 74 -7.82 10.30 -10.58
C PRO A 74 -6.59 10.62 -11.43
N VAL A 75 -6.75 11.51 -12.42
CA VAL A 75 -5.65 12.10 -13.17
C VAL A 75 -4.82 12.99 -12.23
N SER A 76 -5.51 13.82 -11.44
CA SER A 76 -4.90 14.68 -10.42
C SER A 76 -5.39 14.31 -9.03
N LEU A 77 -4.46 14.05 -8.11
CA LEU A 77 -4.79 13.82 -6.69
C LEU A 77 -5.21 15.11 -5.94
N LYS A 78 -5.14 16.26 -6.62
CA LYS A 78 -5.52 17.57 -6.08
C LYS A 78 -6.84 18.07 -6.65
N SER A 79 -7.51 17.29 -7.52
CA SER A 79 -8.80 17.72 -8.07
C SER A 79 -9.86 17.77 -6.96
N PRO A 80 -10.70 18.82 -6.92
CA PRO A 80 -11.74 18.94 -5.92
C PRO A 80 -12.70 17.74 -5.91
N GLU A 81 -13.07 17.24 -7.07
CA GLU A 81 -14.00 16.12 -7.24
C GLU A 81 -13.42 14.83 -6.59
N PHE A 82 -12.13 14.54 -6.82
CA PHE A 82 -11.48 13.40 -6.19
C PHE A 82 -11.39 13.55 -4.68
N ILE A 83 -11.06 14.76 -4.19
CA ILE A 83 -10.95 15.03 -2.75
C ILE A 83 -12.31 14.86 -2.08
N GLU A 84 -13.40 15.37 -2.68
CA GLU A 84 -14.75 15.25 -2.17
C GLU A 84 -15.20 13.78 -2.16
N GLU A 85 -15.04 13.05 -3.26
CA GLU A 85 -15.36 11.63 -3.36
C GLU A 85 -14.59 10.79 -2.33
N LEU A 86 -13.28 10.99 -2.21
CA LEU A 86 -12.42 10.30 -1.25
C LEU A 86 -12.84 10.58 0.19
N SER A 87 -13.12 11.85 0.51
CA SER A 87 -13.56 12.28 1.85
C SER A 87 -14.90 11.66 2.22
N SER A 88 -15.83 11.52 1.26
CA SER A 88 -17.16 10.93 1.49
C SER A 88 -17.13 9.47 1.95
N LEU A 89 -16.06 8.75 1.68
CA LEU A 89 -15.86 7.37 2.12
C LEU A 89 -15.73 7.24 3.64
N ASN A 90 -15.37 8.33 4.34
CA ASN A 90 -15.16 8.34 5.79
C ASN A 90 -14.27 7.18 6.25
N ALA A 91 -13.17 6.93 5.53
CA ALA A 91 -12.24 5.87 5.85
C ALA A 91 -11.45 6.17 7.13
N ASP A 92 -11.18 5.13 7.90
CA ASP A 92 -10.44 5.25 9.15
C ASP A 92 -8.93 5.34 8.92
N MET A 93 -8.42 4.73 7.83
CA MET A 93 -7.01 4.62 7.50
C MET A 93 -6.78 4.58 6.00
N PHE A 94 -5.66 5.15 5.54
CA PHE A 94 -5.16 4.93 4.19
C PHE A 94 -3.90 4.07 4.20
N VAL A 95 -3.83 3.13 3.27
CA VAL A 95 -2.67 2.25 3.05
C VAL A 95 -2.07 2.55 1.69
N VAL A 96 -0.79 2.83 1.63
CA VAL A 96 -0.07 3.18 0.40
C VAL A 96 1.02 2.16 0.13
N VAL A 97 1.01 1.57 -1.06
CA VAL A 97 2.07 0.66 -1.52
C VAL A 97 2.42 0.96 -2.97
N ALA A 98 3.66 1.34 -3.21
CA ALA A 98 4.18 1.61 -4.55
C ALA A 98 3.22 2.49 -5.39
N PHE A 99 2.93 3.66 -4.87
CA PHE A 99 2.07 4.66 -5.51
C PHE A 99 2.81 5.99 -5.66
N ARG A 100 2.23 6.92 -6.42
CA ARG A 100 2.76 8.29 -6.54
C ARG A 100 2.60 9.06 -5.24
N MET A 101 3.40 10.09 -5.02
CA MET A 101 3.35 10.95 -3.83
C MET A 101 1.94 11.52 -3.62
N LEU A 102 1.43 11.36 -2.41
CA LEU A 102 0.15 11.92 -1.99
C LEU A 102 0.33 13.36 -1.52
N PRO A 103 -0.53 14.30 -1.96
CA PRO A 103 -0.53 15.65 -1.39
C PRO A 103 -1.06 15.64 0.05
N GLU A 104 -0.66 16.63 0.85
CA GLU A 104 -1.04 16.75 2.28
C GLU A 104 -2.55 16.65 2.49
N VAL A 105 -3.33 17.33 1.65
CA VAL A 105 -4.80 17.30 1.70
C VAL A 105 -5.41 15.90 1.56
N VAL A 106 -4.67 14.95 0.99
CA VAL A 106 -5.10 13.54 0.85
C VAL A 106 -4.59 12.71 2.02
N TRP A 107 -3.26 12.68 2.26
CA TRP A 107 -2.73 11.77 3.28
C TRP A 107 -3.11 12.14 4.72
N SER A 108 -3.52 13.38 4.98
CA SER A 108 -3.96 13.82 6.31
C SER A 108 -5.45 13.56 6.60
N MET A 109 -6.22 13.04 5.64
CA MET A 109 -7.67 12.85 5.81
C MET A 109 -8.07 11.82 6.88
N PRO A 110 -7.50 10.60 6.89
CA PRO A 110 -8.01 9.56 7.76
C PRO A 110 -7.58 9.76 9.22
N ARG A 111 -8.48 9.51 10.15
CA ARG A 111 -8.26 9.73 11.59
C ARG A 111 -7.13 8.88 12.19
N LEU A 112 -6.85 7.69 11.64
CA LEU A 112 -5.76 6.81 12.06
C LEU A 112 -4.48 7.04 11.24
N GLY A 113 -4.48 8.05 10.36
CA GLY A 113 -3.35 8.39 9.51
C GLY A 113 -3.26 7.54 8.24
N THR A 114 -2.24 7.87 7.47
CA THR A 114 -1.88 7.17 6.23
C THR A 114 -0.51 6.55 6.43
N PHE A 115 -0.36 5.27 6.20
CA PHE A 115 0.97 4.65 6.21
C PHE A 115 1.38 4.15 4.82
N ASN A 116 2.70 4.13 4.60
CA ASN A 116 3.32 3.55 3.42
C ASN A 116 4.09 2.28 3.78
N LEU A 117 4.07 1.28 2.89
CA LEU A 117 4.98 0.13 2.90
C LEU A 117 6.11 0.41 1.92
N HIS A 118 7.31 0.62 2.44
CA HIS A 118 8.53 0.93 1.69
C HIS A 118 9.49 -0.25 1.67
N ALA A 119 10.09 -0.52 0.52
CA ALA A 119 10.91 -1.71 0.31
C ALA A 119 12.40 -1.49 0.64
N SER A 120 12.67 -0.92 1.82
CA SER A 120 13.99 -0.82 2.42
C SER A 120 13.90 -0.79 3.95
N LEU A 121 15.05 -0.87 4.60
CA LEU A 121 15.20 -0.57 6.03
C LEU A 121 15.45 0.93 6.18
N LEU A 122 14.39 1.73 6.36
CA LEU A 122 14.55 3.17 6.56
C LEU A 122 15.44 3.48 7.77
N PRO A 123 16.28 4.51 7.72
CA PRO A 123 16.33 5.62 6.75
C PRO A 123 17.09 5.34 5.44
N GLN A 124 17.64 4.14 5.25
CA GLN A 124 18.36 3.79 4.04
C GLN A 124 17.41 3.70 2.84
N TYR A 125 17.88 4.15 1.68
CA TYR A 125 17.17 4.03 0.40
C TYR A 125 15.78 4.66 0.39
N ARG A 126 15.62 5.85 1.00
CA ARG A 126 14.44 6.69 0.82
C ARG A 126 14.19 6.99 -0.66
N GLY A 127 12.95 7.17 -1.05
CA GLY A 127 12.57 7.54 -2.41
C GLY A 127 12.43 6.36 -3.36
N ALA A 128 12.87 6.52 -4.60
CA ALA A 128 12.56 5.59 -5.68
C ALA A 128 13.50 4.38 -5.75
N ALA A 129 12.96 3.23 -6.22
CA ALA A 129 13.69 2.01 -6.57
C ALA A 129 14.61 1.42 -5.48
N PRO A 130 14.21 1.35 -4.20
CA PRO A 130 15.06 0.89 -3.10
C PRO A 130 15.61 -0.52 -3.32
N ILE A 131 14.82 -1.43 -3.90
CA ILE A 131 15.21 -2.81 -4.20
C ILE A 131 16.41 -2.84 -5.15
N ASN A 132 16.36 -2.03 -6.23
CA ASN A 132 17.45 -1.96 -7.20
C ASN A 132 18.72 -1.39 -6.56
N HIS A 133 18.59 -0.36 -5.74
CA HIS A 133 19.74 0.25 -5.06
C HIS A 133 20.40 -0.71 -4.07
N ALA A 134 19.64 -1.51 -3.33
CA ALA A 134 20.18 -2.51 -2.44
C ALA A 134 21.06 -3.55 -3.20
N ILE A 135 20.59 -4.03 -4.37
CA ILE A 135 21.35 -4.95 -5.21
C ILE A 135 22.59 -4.28 -5.83
N ILE A 136 22.44 -3.07 -6.41
CA ILE A 136 23.54 -2.34 -7.04
C ILE A 136 24.67 -2.04 -6.05
N ASN A 137 24.33 -1.70 -4.82
CA ASN A 137 25.28 -1.38 -3.76
C ASN A 137 25.87 -2.64 -3.08
N GLY A 138 25.42 -3.83 -3.46
CA GLY A 138 25.94 -5.09 -2.90
C GLY A 138 25.58 -5.28 -1.43
N GLU A 139 24.43 -4.76 -0.99
CA GLU A 139 23.96 -4.95 0.37
C GLU A 139 23.78 -6.44 0.69
N LYS A 140 23.96 -6.79 1.95
CA LYS A 140 23.81 -8.16 2.45
C LYS A 140 22.45 -8.38 3.11
N GLU A 141 21.79 -7.30 3.49
CA GLU A 141 20.43 -7.30 4.03
C GLU A 141 19.67 -6.09 3.52
N THR A 142 18.37 -6.23 3.44
CA THR A 142 17.42 -5.15 3.22
C THR A 142 16.15 -5.47 4.02
N GLY A 143 15.02 -4.92 3.65
CA GLY A 143 13.76 -5.26 4.33
C GLY A 143 12.59 -4.42 3.85
N LEU A 144 11.58 -4.42 4.69
CA LEU A 144 10.39 -3.61 4.54
C LEU A 144 10.23 -2.72 5.76
N THR A 145 9.82 -1.49 5.53
CA THR A 145 9.46 -0.53 6.58
C THR A 145 8.06 -0.04 6.32
N THR A 146 7.19 -0.09 7.33
CA THR A 146 5.95 0.68 7.34
C THR A 146 6.12 1.90 8.24
N PHE A 147 5.60 3.04 7.77
CA PHE A 147 5.72 4.32 8.47
C PHE A 147 4.54 5.23 8.15
N LEU A 148 4.17 6.11 9.07
CA LEU A 148 3.15 7.13 8.84
C LEU A 148 3.68 8.19 7.87
N LEU A 149 2.84 8.62 6.92
CA LEU A 149 3.22 9.70 6.01
C LEU A 149 3.29 11.03 6.73
N ASP A 150 4.27 11.83 6.36
CA ASP A 150 4.43 13.22 6.75
C ASP A 150 4.73 14.12 5.53
N LYS A 151 5.21 15.35 5.77
CA LYS A 151 5.48 16.34 4.71
C LYS A 151 6.70 16.03 3.86
N GLU A 152 7.65 15.28 4.43
CA GLU A 152 8.90 14.94 3.75
C GLU A 152 8.86 13.51 3.21
N ILE A 153 9.70 13.22 2.21
CA ILE A 153 9.70 11.91 1.55
C ILE A 153 10.30 10.86 2.48
N ASP A 154 9.51 9.86 2.85
CA ASP A 154 9.89 8.67 3.60
C ASP A 154 10.61 9.00 4.94
N THR A 155 10.10 10.01 5.67
CA THR A 155 10.68 10.47 6.93
C THR A 155 9.78 10.25 8.14
N GLY A 156 8.54 9.89 7.93
CA GLY A 156 7.56 9.77 8.99
C GLY A 156 7.87 8.69 10.03
N GLU A 157 7.07 8.64 11.08
CA GLU A 157 7.24 7.72 12.20
C GLU A 157 7.15 6.26 11.76
N ILE A 158 8.21 5.48 12.04
CA ILE A 158 8.28 4.06 11.71
C ILE A 158 7.35 3.27 12.63
N ILE A 159 6.50 2.43 12.03
CA ILE A 159 5.58 1.55 12.75
C ILE A 159 6.19 0.16 12.90
N LEU A 160 6.68 -0.42 11.78
CA LEU A 160 7.22 -1.77 11.75
C LEU A 160 8.36 -1.87 10.75
N GLN A 161 9.41 -2.62 11.09
CA GLN A 161 10.47 -3.00 10.17
C GLN A 161 10.69 -4.51 10.21
N GLU A 162 10.81 -5.12 9.05
CA GLU A 162 11.15 -6.54 8.90
C GLU A 162 12.35 -6.68 7.96
N LYS A 163 13.37 -7.40 8.42
CA LYS A 163 14.62 -7.63 7.69
C LYS A 163 14.57 -8.86 6.80
N VAL A 164 15.31 -8.82 5.71
CA VAL A 164 15.52 -9.96 4.83
C VAL A 164 17.00 -9.99 4.38
N VAL A 165 17.59 -11.18 4.34
CA VAL A 165 18.92 -11.40 3.82
C VAL A 165 18.89 -11.39 2.30
N ILE A 166 19.87 -10.74 1.68
CA ILE A 166 20.13 -10.77 0.24
C ILE A 166 21.18 -11.84 -0.02
N GLU A 167 20.79 -12.89 -0.76
CA GLU A 167 21.68 -13.99 -1.10
C GLU A 167 22.72 -13.58 -2.15
N GLU A 168 23.86 -14.26 -2.20
CA GLU A 168 24.98 -13.89 -3.08
C GLU A 168 24.61 -13.79 -4.57
N LYS A 169 23.67 -14.62 -5.02
CA LYS A 169 23.19 -14.64 -6.42
C LYS A 169 21.82 -13.99 -6.61
N GLU A 170 21.35 -13.26 -5.61
CA GLU A 170 20.04 -12.63 -5.68
C GLU A 170 20.04 -11.48 -6.70
N THR A 171 18.98 -11.42 -7.48
CA THR A 171 18.73 -10.34 -8.44
C THR A 171 17.65 -9.38 -7.88
N ALA A 172 17.51 -8.20 -8.49
CA ALA A 172 16.43 -7.29 -8.12
C ALA A 172 15.03 -7.94 -8.31
N GLY A 173 14.87 -8.84 -9.28
CA GLY A 173 13.61 -9.58 -9.50
C GLY A 173 13.33 -10.58 -8.38
N THR A 174 14.30 -11.44 -8.03
CA THR A 174 14.11 -12.43 -6.96
C THR A 174 13.94 -11.77 -5.59
N LEU A 175 14.66 -10.67 -5.34
CA LEU A 175 14.48 -9.89 -4.12
C LEU A 175 13.10 -9.22 -4.07
N HIS A 176 12.63 -8.69 -5.21
CA HIS A 176 11.26 -8.16 -5.33
C HIS A 176 10.22 -9.20 -4.93
N ASP A 177 10.32 -10.42 -5.46
CA ASP A 177 9.36 -11.49 -5.16
C ASP A 177 9.40 -11.91 -3.68
N LYS A 178 10.62 -11.99 -3.10
CA LYS A 178 10.83 -12.25 -1.68
C LYS A 178 10.17 -11.17 -0.80
N LEU A 179 10.37 -9.90 -1.14
CA LEU A 179 9.78 -8.77 -0.41
C LEU A 179 8.27 -8.66 -0.63
N MET A 180 7.76 -9.03 -1.80
CA MET A 180 6.32 -9.09 -2.08
C MET A 180 5.63 -10.09 -1.14
N ILE A 181 6.17 -11.28 -0.98
CA ILE A 181 5.62 -12.30 -0.07
C ILE A 181 5.69 -11.83 1.39
N LEU A 182 6.83 -11.29 1.83
CA LEU A 182 6.98 -10.75 3.18
C LEU A 182 6.02 -9.59 3.44
N GLY A 183 5.82 -8.73 2.45
CA GLY A 183 4.95 -7.56 2.52
C GLY A 183 3.49 -7.89 2.84
N ASN A 184 3.01 -9.07 2.43
CA ASN A 184 1.67 -9.54 2.76
C ASN A 184 1.46 -9.68 4.27
N LYS A 185 2.45 -10.19 4.97
CA LYS A 185 2.43 -10.26 6.44
C LYS A 185 2.59 -8.86 7.06
N VAL A 186 3.59 -8.11 6.60
CA VAL A 186 3.97 -6.81 7.18
C VAL A 186 2.82 -5.81 7.11
N VAL A 187 2.12 -5.72 5.98
CA VAL A 187 0.98 -4.79 5.83
C VAL A 187 -0.17 -5.13 6.79
N VAL A 188 -0.49 -6.40 6.94
CA VAL A 188 -1.55 -6.86 7.85
C VAL A 188 -1.16 -6.65 9.30
N ASP A 189 0.07 -6.95 9.67
CA ASP A 189 0.56 -6.74 11.04
C ASP A 189 0.62 -5.26 11.39
N THR A 190 0.99 -4.39 10.46
CA THR A 190 0.94 -2.93 10.65
C THR A 190 -0.48 -2.44 10.95
N ILE A 191 -1.48 -2.91 10.20
CA ILE A 191 -2.89 -2.53 10.43
C ILE A 191 -3.36 -2.97 11.82
N LYS A 192 -2.87 -4.10 12.35
CA LYS A 192 -3.21 -4.57 13.71
C LYS A 192 -2.56 -3.73 14.81
N MET A 193 -1.43 -3.09 14.52
CA MET A 193 -0.68 -2.28 15.50
C MET A 193 -1.27 -0.88 15.68
N ILE A 194 -2.00 -0.38 14.69
CA ILE A 194 -2.68 0.93 14.70
C ILE A 194 -4.10 0.79 15.25
#